data_4ac60326b7a8ec6c8537f9cfb858f80f
#
_entry.id   4ac60326b7a8ec6c8537f9cfb858f80f
#
_cell.length_a   1.000
_cell.length_b   1.000
_cell.length_c   1.000
_cell.angle_alpha   90.00
_cell.angle_beta   90.00
_cell.angle_gamma   90.00
#
_symmetry.space_group_name_H-M   'P 1'
#
loop_
_entity.id
_entity.type
_entity.pdbx_description
1 polymer ?
#
loop_
_entity_poly.entity_id
_entity_poly.type
_entity_poly.pdbx_seq_one_letter_code
_entity_poly.pdbx_strand_id
1 'polypeptide(L)'
;MTAAAAINPQSQLTAYPCTGVRLYSQPLVLIHGWGIDSQIWQSLPQRLAQFADVLTLDLPGFAQSPTLKDYSQESVVSWMTEVLPERCYLLGLSLGGMLSCAFAAQYPQRVEGLITISSNLNFVASNNYSAAMPVEQYQSFAAAWKESNSDCLKRFCGLQTQGDSQQRQLIRQLRSLGGELDNNSAAELLKLLGEIDNQSAIADLKCPTLAIFGEQDSLVPVSCVEQFSQLNNSVEIAIIEDAGHLPHLSQGEKTLDLINSFLQRQNYQLDKARVAESFGRAAQRYNKAAVLQHRVGEKLLTGLSSDKALDTVIDLGCGTGYHCPQLQEQYPSAKVTGVDISPAMLAYAATQYPQGNWLCADAENLPFEDNSQSLVFSNFALQWCENINQLTAQLYRILKPGGKVCFAVPGPETLNELRSAWQQVDGCVHVNRFNSLLDWQRALEGAGFNQIELHSENSIQQHQSVRELLMELKDVGAHNNNVGKKTTLTGKQHLKALYAAYDGYRQADGSLPATWEIISCRAVK
;
A
#
# COMPACT_ATOMS: atom_id res chain seq x y z
N MET A 1 -15.64 -27.81 5.35
CA MET A 1 -14.79 -28.74 4.57
C MET A 1 -13.63 -27.89 4.08
N THR A 2 -12.47 -28.01 4.72
CA THR A 2 -11.22 -27.33 4.32
C THR A 2 -10.81 -27.90 2.95
N ALA A 3 -10.71 -27.01 1.95
CA ALA A 3 -10.11 -27.38 0.67
C ALA A 3 -8.67 -27.86 0.93
N ALA A 4 -8.41 -29.13 0.70
CA ALA A 4 -7.07 -29.69 0.85
C ALA A 4 -6.14 -29.02 -0.18
N ALA A 5 -4.98 -28.56 0.28
CA ALA A 5 -3.93 -28.05 -0.57
C ALA A 5 -3.55 -29.12 -1.59
N ALA A 6 -3.57 -28.80 -2.87
CA ALA A 6 -3.12 -29.70 -3.92
C ALA A 6 -1.58 -29.69 -3.95
N ILE A 7 -0.97 -30.73 -3.45
CA ILE A 7 0.49 -30.96 -3.54
C ILE A 7 0.77 -31.46 -4.97
N ASN A 8 1.51 -30.69 -5.76
CA ASN A 8 2.10 -31.20 -7.00
C ASN A 8 3.40 -31.97 -6.61
N PRO A 9 3.50 -33.29 -6.86
CA PRO A 9 4.67 -34.09 -6.43
C PRO A 9 6.02 -33.67 -7.05
N GLN A 10 5.99 -32.79 -8.06
CA GLN A 10 7.19 -32.23 -8.70
C GLN A 10 7.45 -30.78 -8.33
N SER A 11 6.57 -30.12 -7.56
CA SER A 11 6.75 -28.73 -7.15
C SER A 11 7.03 -28.65 -5.64
N GLN A 12 8.07 -27.95 -5.31
CA GLN A 12 8.47 -27.60 -3.92
C GLN A 12 7.53 -26.52 -3.34
N LEU A 13 6.45 -26.23 -4.04
CA LEU A 13 5.46 -25.22 -3.69
C LEU A 13 4.15 -25.90 -3.29
N THR A 14 3.64 -25.52 -2.11
CA THR A 14 2.27 -25.88 -1.71
C THR A 14 1.31 -24.79 -2.16
N ALA A 15 0.29 -25.14 -2.95
CA ALA A 15 -0.63 -24.19 -3.56
C ALA A 15 -1.93 -24.03 -2.76
N TYR A 16 -2.35 -22.80 -2.60
CA TYR A 16 -3.64 -22.37 -2.06
C TYR A 16 -4.34 -21.52 -3.13
N PRO A 17 -5.18 -22.15 -3.99
CA PRO A 17 -5.88 -21.44 -5.05
C PRO A 17 -6.80 -20.34 -4.52
N CYS A 18 -6.97 -19.28 -5.29
CA CYS A 18 -7.87 -18.21 -4.95
C CYS A 18 -9.32 -18.72 -4.78
N THR A 19 -9.89 -18.52 -3.60
CA THR A 19 -11.24 -18.99 -3.24
C THR A 19 -12.30 -17.90 -3.32
N GLY A 20 -11.90 -16.64 -3.41
CA GLY A 20 -12.78 -15.49 -3.50
C GLY A 20 -12.64 -14.72 -4.81
N VAL A 21 -12.65 -13.41 -4.74
CA VAL A 21 -12.45 -12.55 -5.90
C VAL A 21 -10.98 -12.30 -6.09
N ARG A 22 -10.44 -12.77 -7.22
CA ARG A 22 -9.04 -12.54 -7.57
C ARG A 22 -8.79 -11.03 -7.76
N LEU A 23 -8.04 -10.44 -6.84
CA LEU A 23 -7.64 -9.04 -6.89
C LEU A 23 -6.26 -8.86 -7.55
N TYR A 24 -5.43 -9.92 -7.54
CA TYR A 24 -4.05 -9.89 -8.03
C TYR A 24 -3.87 -10.93 -9.13
N SER A 25 -3.27 -10.52 -10.24
CA SER A 25 -3.03 -11.39 -11.39
C SER A 25 -1.88 -12.38 -11.17
N GLN A 26 -0.89 -11.96 -10.35
CA GLN A 26 0.27 -12.77 -10.06
C GLN A 26 0.13 -13.46 -8.68
N PRO A 27 0.69 -14.67 -8.51
CA PRO A 27 0.64 -15.37 -7.23
C PRO A 27 1.49 -14.68 -6.17
N LEU A 28 1.09 -14.86 -4.91
CA LEU A 28 1.86 -14.46 -3.73
C LEU A 28 2.59 -15.67 -3.17
N VAL A 29 3.92 -15.63 -3.11
CA VAL A 29 4.76 -16.71 -2.58
C VAL A 29 5.26 -16.36 -1.19
N LEU A 30 4.97 -17.23 -0.21
CA LEU A 30 5.37 -17.12 1.18
C LEU A 30 6.61 -17.98 1.45
N ILE A 31 7.69 -17.38 1.96
CA ILE A 31 8.98 -18.02 2.23
C ILE A 31 9.29 -17.91 3.72
N HIS A 32 9.39 -19.05 4.41
CA HIS A 32 9.59 -19.13 5.86
C HIS A 32 11.00 -18.72 6.31
N GLY A 33 11.19 -18.56 7.61
CA GLY A 33 12.47 -18.27 8.24
C GLY A 33 13.31 -19.51 8.56
N TRP A 34 14.47 -19.32 9.18
CA TRP A 34 15.29 -20.41 9.67
C TRP A 34 14.63 -21.17 10.83
N GLY A 35 14.83 -22.49 10.89
CA GLY A 35 14.47 -23.34 12.03
C GLY A 35 13.03 -23.87 12.04
N ILE A 36 12.21 -23.49 11.07
CA ILE A 36 10.84 -23.98 10.90
C ILE A 36 10.44 -23.90 9.41
N ASP A 37 9.59 -24.80 8.96
CA ASP A 37 9.07 -24.86 7.59
C ASP A 37 7.83 -23.96 7.37
N SER A 38 7.16 -24.14 6.23
CA SER A 38 5.97 -23.37 5.83
C SER A 38 4.77 -23.51 6.79
N GLN A 39 4.79 -24.47 7.74
CA GLN A 39 3.75 -24.57 8.76
C GLN A 39 3.68 -23.33 9.67
N ILE A 40 4.76 -22.52 9.71
CA ILE A 40 4.79 -21.24 10.45
C ILE A 40 3.69 -20.28 10.01
N TRP A 41 3.25 -20.36 8.78
CA TRP A 41 2.24 -19.47 8.23
C TRP A 41 0.82 -19.77 8.73
N GLN A 42 0.56 -20.98 9.24
CA GLN A 42 -0.74 -21.43 9.76
C GLN A 42 -1.91 -21.11 8.84
N SER A 43 -2.87 -20.27 9.26
CA SER A 43 -4.05 -19.89 8.46
C SER A 43 -3.79 -18.73 7.51
N LEU A 44 -2.63 -18.10 7.55
CA LEU A 44 -2.34 -16.92 6.72
C LEU A 44 -2.47 -17.21 5.21
N PRO A 45 -1.94 -18.34 4.66
CA PRO A 45 -2.11 -18.65 3.24
C PRO A 45 -3.56 -18.76 2.80
N GLN A 46 -4.42 -19.43 3.61
CA GLN A 46 -5.84 -19.56 3.30
C GLN A 46 -6.58 -18.23 3.35
N ARG A 47 -6.20 -17.33 4.27
CA ARG A 47 -6.79 -16.00 4.39
C ARG A 47 -6.41 -15.12 3.20
N LEU A 48 -5.16 -15.15 2.79
CA LEU A 48 -4.67 -14.44 1.60
C LEU A 48 -5.25 -15.04 0.31
N ALA A 49 -5.52 -16.34 0.29
CA ALA A 49 -6.16 -17.03 -0.84
C ALA A 49 -7.61 -16.59 -1.10
N GLN A 50 -8.21 -15.75 -0.25
CA GLN A 50 -9.47 -15.09 -0.57
C GLN A 50 -9.32 -14.08 -1.72
N PHE A 51 -8.09 -13.59 -1.99
CA PHE A 51 -7.83 -12.49 -2.93
C PHE A 51 -6.85 -12.83 -4.05
N ALA A 52 -6.01 -13.86 -3.88
CA ALA A 52 -4.97 -14.24 -4.83
C ALA A 52 -4.71 -15.76 -4.81
N ASP A 53 -4.01 -16.28 -5.81
CA ASP A 53 -3.33 -17.56 -5.66
C ASP A 53 -2.16 -17.37 -4.70
N VAL A 54 -2.08 -18.23 -3.69
CA VAL A 54 -1.01 -18.20 -2.70
C VAL A 54 -0.20 -19.50 -2.79
N LEU A 55 1.10 -19.36 -2.72
CA LEU A 55 2.03 -20.47 -2.71
C LEU A 55 2.89 -20.38 -1.45
N THR A 56 3.20 -21.48 -0.82
CA THR A 56 4.24 -21.53 0.22
C THR A 56 5.43 -22.31 -0.29
N LEU A 57 6.63 -21.80 -0.05
CA LEU A 57 7.89 -22.40 -0.45
C LEU A 57 8.65 -22.84 0.81
N ASP A 58 9.01 -24.12 0.87
CA ASP A 58 9.95 -24.63 1.86
C ASP A 58 11.38 -24.46 1.35
N LEU A 59 12.24 -23.84 2.17
CA LEU A 59 13.66 -23.66 1.87
C LEU A 59 14.37 -25.01 1.73
N PRO A 60 15.51 -25.09 1.00
CA PRO A 60 16.22 -26.34 0.78
C PRO A 60 16.55 -27.09 2.08
N GLY A 61 16.16 -28.37 2.14
CA GLY A 61 16.34 -29.24 3.31
C GLY A 61 15.26 -29.08 4.39
N PHE A 62 14.20 -28.32 4.15
CA PHE A 62 13.01 -28.25 5.02
C PHE A 62 11.85 -28.98 4.38
N ALA A 63 11.04 -29.66 5.18
CA ALA A 63 9.91 -30.50 4.77
C ALA A 63 10.28 -31.40 3.58
N GLN A 64 9.62 -31.27 2.45
CA GLN A 64 9.88 -32.07 1.25
C GLN A 64 10.82 -31.38 0.24
N SER A 65 11.40 -30.23 0.60
CA SER A 65 12.29 -29.50 -0.30
C SER A 65 13.67 -30.19 -0.37
N PRO A 66 14.25 -30.39 -1.58
CA PRO A 66 15.53 -31.08 -1.71
C PRO A 66 16.67 -30.30 -1.08
N THR A 67 17.71 -31.01 -0.67
CA THR A 67 18.97 -30.43 -0.22
C THR A 67 19.75 -29.87 -1.40
N LEU A 68 20.54 -28.82 -1.16
CA LEU A 68 21.50 -28.29 -2.14
C LEU A 68 22.92 -28.81 -1.85
N LYS A 69 23.77 -28.75 -2.85
CA LYS A 69 25.21 -29.03 -2.69
C LYS A 69 25.98 -27.83 -2.14
N ASP A 70 25.49 -26.66 -2.42
CA ASP A 70 26.05 -25.39 -2.01
C ASP A 70 24.92 -24.47 -1.52
N TYR A 71 25.13 -23.86 -0.35
CA TYR A 71 24.19 -22.97 0.32
C TYR A 71 24.70 -21.51 0.35
N SER A 72 25.59 -21.14 -0.61
CA SER A 72 25.90 -19.72 -0.82
C SER A 72 24.63 -18.94 -1.20
N GLN A 73 24.63 -17.63 -0.96
CA GLN A 73 23.50 -16.78 -1.32
C GLN A 73 23.17 -16.92 -2.82
N GLU A 74 24.18 -16.94 -3.67
CA GLU A 74 24.05 -17.09 -5.13
C GLU A 74 23.39 -18.42 -5.48
N SER A 75 23.78 -19.51 -4.86
CA SER A 75 23.24 -20.85 -5.12
C SER A 75 21.79 -20.97 -4.69
N VAL A 76 21.42 -20.44 -3.51
CA VAL A 76 20.03 -20.45 -3.03
C VAL A 76 19.16 -19.55 -3.88
N VAL A 77 19.62 -18.36 -4.23
CA VAL A 77 18.89 -17.42 -5.12
C VAL A 77 18.75 -18.01 -6.53
N SER A 78 19.79 -18.69 -7.06
CA SER A 78 19.71 -19.40 -8.33
C SER A 78 18.65 -20.52 -8.29
N TRP A 79 18.63 -21.34 -7.22
CA TRP A 79 17.60 -22.35 -7.03
C TRP A 79 16.19 -21.73 -6.98
N MET A 80 16.02 -20.56 -6.35
CA MET A 80 14.74 -19.86 -6.35
C MET A 80 14.26 -19.50 -7.77
N THR A 81 15.17 -19.29 -8.74
CA THR A 81 14.77 -19.05 -10.14
C THR A 81 14.09 -20.23 -10.80
N GLU A 82 14.41 -21.44 -10.36
CA GLU A 82 13.87 -22.68 -10.92
C GLU A 82 12.50 -23.04 -10.34
N VAL A 83 12.26 -22.63 -9.08
CA VAL A 83 11.05 -23.03 -8.34
C VAL A 83 9.97 -21.96 -8.28
N LEU A 84 10.35 -20.67 -8.29
CA LEU A 84 9.39 -19.57 -8.23
C LEU A 84 8.67 -19.39 -9.58
N PRO A 85 7.41 -18.92 -9.57
CA PRO A 85 6.70 -18.49 -10.78
C PRO A 85 7.49 -17.45 -11.57
N GLU A 86 7.23 -17.35 -12.88
CA GLU A 86 7.90 -16.38 -13.76
C GLU A 86 7.78 -14.94 -13.22
N ARG A 87 6.59 -14.60 -12.69
CA ARG A 87 6.33 -13.34 -11.97
C ARG A 87 5.50 -13.61 -10.73
N CYS A 88 5.85 -12.99 -9.61
CA CYS A 88 5.13 -13.17 -8.33
C CYS A 88 5.32 -11.98 -7.40
N TYR A 89 4.48 -11.91 -6.37
CA TYR A 89 4.75 -11.19 -5.14
C TYR A 89 5.51 -12.10 -4.19
N LEU A 90 6.48 -11.57 -3.44
CA LEU A 90 7.21 -12.32 -2.42
C LEU A 90 6.83 -11.80 -1.02
N LEU A 91 6.57 -12.73 -0.10
CA LEU A 91 6.40 -12.47 1.32
C LEU A 91 7.36 -13.36 2.09
N GLY A 92 8.40 -12.79 2.67
CA GLY A 92 9.42 -13.54 3.37
C GLY A 92 9.50 -13.22 4.86
N LEU A 93 9.61 -14.27 5.69
CA LEU A 93 9.84 -14.15 7.12
C LEU A 93 11.33 -14.31 7.42
N SER A 94 11.94 -13.37 8.14
CA SER A 94 13.32 -13.50 8.64
C SER A 94 14.30 -13.88 7.51
N LEU A 95 14.98 -15.02 7.55
CA LEU A 95 15.84 -15.51 6.47
C LEU A 95 15.11 -15.53 5.11
N GLY A 96 13.86 -15.98 5.08
CA GLY A 96 13.06 -15.97 3.85
C GLY A 96 12.87 -14.56 3.26
N GLY A 97 12.75 -13.54 4.10
CA GLY A 97 12.70 -12.15 3.67
C GLY A 97 14.06 -11.63 3.18
N MET A 98 15.15 -12.03 3.81
CA MET A 98 16.51 -11.69 3.35
C MET A 98 16.79 -12.29 1.97
N LEU A 99 16.45 -13.57 1.75
CA LEU A 99 16.58 -14.25 0.46
C LEU A 99 15.65 -13.62 -0.61
N SER A 100 14.43 -13.25 -0.22
CA SER A 100 13.49 -12.56 -1.11
C SER A 100 14.01 -11.19 -1.54
N CYS A 101 14.66 -10.45 -0.65
CA CYS A 101 15.30 -9.17 -0.95
C CYS A 101 16.45 -9.36 -1.97
N ALA A 102 17.33 -10.31 -1.74
CA ALA A 102 18.43 -10.65 -2.66
C ALA A 102 17.90 -11.08 -4.04
N PHE A 103 16.85 -11.92 -4.07
CA PHE A 103 16.19 -12.34 -5.31
C PHE A 103 15.58 -11.15 -6.06
N ALA A 104 14.84 -10.28 -5.37
CA ALA A 104 14.19 -9.13 -5.97
C ALA A 104 15.18 -8.11 -6.56
N ALA A 105 16.33 -7.92 -5.92
CA ALA A 105 17.40 -7.06 -6.45
C ALA A 105 18.05 -7.66 -7.71
N GLN A 106 18.28 -8.98 -7.72
CA GLN A 106 18.93 -9.66 -8.83
C GLN A 106 17.99 -9.91 -10.01
N TYR A 107 16.70 -10.13 -9.77
CA TYR A 107 15.68 -10.44 -10.78
C TYR A 107 14.46 -9.49 -10.70
N PRO A 108 14.65 -8.16 -10.85
CA PRO A 108 13.59 -7.16 -10.63
C PRO A 108 12.38 -7.33 -11.54
N GLN A 109 12.55 -7.92 -12.73
CA GLN A 109 11.46 -8.19 -13.68
C GLN A 109 10.54 -9.34 -13.23
N ARG A 110 10.94 -10.16 -12.24
CA ARG A 110 10.19 -11.30 -11.73
C ARG A 110 9.38 -10.98 -10.48
N VAL A 111 9.64 -9.85 -9.81
CA VAL A 111 9.03 -9.50 -8.53
C VAL A 111 8.13 -8.27 -8.68
N GLU A 112 6.82 -8.47 -8.54
CA GLU A 112 5.80 -7.41 -8.60
C GLU A 112 5.79 -6.53 -7.34
N GLY A 113 6.16 -7.12 -6.21
CA GLY A 113 6.31 -6.45 -4.93
C GLY A 113 6.88 -7.39 -3.88
N LEU A 114 7.60 -6.82 -2.93
CA LEU A 114 8.26 -7.52 -1.84
C LEU A 114 7.65 -7.15 -0.50
N ILE A 115 7.33 -8.14 0.31
CA ILE A 115 6.93 -7.96 1.71
C ILE A 115 7.92 -8.75 2.57
N THR A 116 8.51 -8.09 3.55
CA THR A 116 9.35 -8.77 4.54
C THR A 116 8.75 -8.65 5.93
N ILE A 117 8.81 -9.72 6.70
CA ILE A 117 8.38 -9.76 8.10
C ILE A 117 9.59 -10.09 8.94
N SER A 118 9.92 -9.25 9.92
CA SER A 118 11.01 -9.45 10.87
C SER A 118 12.32 -9.85 10.18
N SER A 119 12.66 -9.19 9.07
CA SER A 119 13.87 -9.43 8.28
C SER A 119 14.79 -8.22 8.34
N ASN A 120 16.06 -8.47 8.66
CA ASN A 120 17.10 -7.45 8.66
C ASN A 120 17.89 -7.45 7.35
N LEU A 121 18.67 -6.40 7.10
CA LEU A 121 19.61 -6.36 5.96
C LEU A 121 20.82 -7.27 6.22
N ASN A 122 21.35 -7.20 7.43
CA ASN A 122 22.35 -8.11 7.98
C ASN A 122 21.80 -8.71 9.26
N PHE A 123 21.85 -10.02 9.40
CA PHE A 123 21.38 -10.66 10.63
C PHE A 123 22.41 -10.49 11.78
N VAL A 124 23.69 -10.45 11.44
CA VAL A 124 24.80 -10.28 12.38
C VAL A 124 25.41 -8.89 12.21
N ALA A 125 25.69 -8.24 13.34
CA ALA A 125 26.29 -6.91 13.37
C ALA A 125 27.70 -6.92 12.72
N SER A 126 27.98 -5.82 12.00
CA SER A 126 29.27 -5.57 11.37
C SER A 126 29.74 -4.14 11.63
N ASN A 127 30.95 -3.79 11.21
CA ASN A 127 31.47 -2.43 11.37
C ASN A 127 30.60 -1.36 10.69
N ASN A 128 29.93 -1.74 9.60
CA ASN A 128 29.08 -0.85 8.82
C ASN A 128 27.59 -1.00 9.10
N TYR A 129 27.22 -1.99 9.93
CA TYR A 129 25.83 -2.30 10.26
C TYR A 129 25.70 -2.79 11.71
N SER A 130 25.41 -1.88 12.62
CA SER A 130 25.39 -2.17 14.07
C SER A 130 24.00 -2.59 14.60
N ALA A 131 22.91 -2.27 13.87
CA ALA A 131 21.54 -2.58 14.28
C ALA A 131 21.13 -4.03 13.93
N ALA A 132 21.89 -5.00 14.46
CA ALA A 132 21.73 -6.43 14.22
C ALA A 132 22.17 -7.22 15.44
N MET A 133 22.06 -8.56 15.39
CA MET A 133 22.49 -9.45 16.46
C MET A 133 24.00 -9.31 16.71
N PRO A 134 24.45 -9.19 17.97
CA PRO A 134 25.89 -9.18 18.29
C PRO A 134 26.59 -10.45 17.79
N VAL A 135 27.82 -10.29 17.27
CA VAL A 135 28.63 -11.37 16.69
C VAL A 135 28.81 -12.54 17.67
N GLU A 136 29.12 -12.23 18.93
CA GLU A 136 29.35 -13.22 19.99
C GLU A 136 28.08 -14.04 20.28
N GLN A 137 26.91 -13.40 20.23
CA GLN A 137 25.63 -14.07 20.45
C GLN A 137 25.31 -15.03 19.31
N TYR A 138 25.53 -14.61 18.05
CA TYR A 138 25.38 -15.50 16.89
C TYR A 138 26.37 -16.66 16.94
N GLN A 139 27.64 -16.41 17.22
CA GLN A 139 28.67 -17.47 17.31
C GLN A 139 28.34 -18.51 18.40
N SER A 140 27.88 -18.05 19.58
CA SER A 140 27.41 -18.94 20.65
C SER A 140 26.22 -19.78 20.21
N PHE A 141 25.28 -19.21 19.45
CA PHE A 141 24.13 -19.92 18.91
C PHE A 141 24.55 -20.97 17.86
N ALA A 142 25.42 -20.60 16.93
CA ALA A 142 25.95 -21.50 15.90
C ALA A 142 26.78 -22.66 16.48
N ALA A 143 27.52 -22.40 17.57
CA ALA A 143 28.22 -23.46 18.30
C ALA A 143 27.24 -24.42 18.98
N ALA A 144 26.21 -23.90 19.64
CA ALA A 144 25.18 -24.71 20.29
C ALA A 144 24.42 -25.61 19.29
N TRP A 145 24.24 -25.17 18.05
CA TRP A 145 23.66 -26.01 16.99
C TRP A 145 24.46 -27.29 16.75
N LYS A 146 25.79 -27.21 16.74
CA LYS A 146 26.68 -28.36 16.54
C LYS A 146 26.66 -29.35 17.72
N GLU A 147 26.35 -28.87 18.93
CA GLU A 147 26.31 -29.71 20.14
C GLU A 147 24.95 -30.42 20.26
N SER A 148 23.83 -29.74 20.06
CA SER A 148 22.49 -30.31 20.15
C SER A 148 21.49 -29.50 19.30
N ASN A 149 21.13 -30.02 18.13
CA ASN A 149 20.17 -29.39 17.24
C ASN A 149 18.79 -29.19 17.92
N SER A 150 18.31 -30.23 18.63
CA SER A 150 17.01 -30.19 19.30
C SER A 150 16.91 -29.11 20.39
N ASP A 151 17.96 -28.99 21.22
CA ASP A 151 17.95 -27.99 22.30
C ASP A 151 18.17 -26.57 21.75
N CYS A 152 18.97 -26.45 20.68
CA CYS A 152 19.15 -25.20 19.97
C CYS A 152 17.82 -24.71 19.36
N LEU A 153 17.03 -25.59 18.73
CA LEU A 153 15.68 -25.22 18.21
C LEU A 153 14.73 -24.80 19.35
N LYS A 154 14.73 -25.50 20.49
CA LYS A 154 13.91 -25.07 21.64
C LYS A 154 14.30 -23.70 22.16
N ARG A 155 15.62 -23.41 22.21
CA ARG A 155 16.13 -22.07 22.58
C ARG A 155 15.74 -21.04 21.55
N PHE A 156 15.81 -21.38 20.27
CA PHE A 156 15.40 -20.47 19.17
C PHE A 156 13.93 -20.11 19.23
N CYS A 157 13.02 -21.07 19.51
CA CYS A 157 11.61 -20.78 19.76
C CYS A 157 11.43 -19.76 20.90
N GLY A 158 12.26 -19.84 21.94
CA GLY A 158 12.26 -18.86 23.03
C GLY A 158 12.68 -17.46 22.57
N LEU A 159 13.74 -17.36 21.76
CA LEU A 159 14.24 -16.10 21.22
C LEU A 159 13.25 -15.44 20.27
N GLN A 160 12.63 -16.23 19.36
CA GLN A 160 11.61 -15.70 18.43
C GLN A 160 10.38 -15.08 19.12
N THR A 161 10.10 -15.52 20.35
CA THR A 161 8.92 -15.09 21.09
C THR A 161 9.23 -14.12 22.24
N GLN A 162 10.51 -13.86 22.47
CA GLN A 162 10.96 -12.99 23.56
C GLN A 162 10.45 -11.56 23.35
N GLY A 163 9.86 -10.97 24.39
CA GLY A 163 9.29 -9.64 24.38
C GLY A 163 7.85 -9.55 23.84
N ASP A 164 7.36 -10.60 23.17
CA ASP A 164 5.99 -10.61 22.63
C ASP A 164 4.95 -10.71 23.75
N SER A 165 3.87 -9.95 23.64
CA SER A 165 2.76 -9.96 24.60
C SER A 165 2.09 -11.35 24.74
N GLN A 166 2.18 -12.19 23.71
CA GLN A 166 1.63 -13.55 23.66
C GLN A 166 2.72 -14.66 23.79
N GLN A 167 3.89 -14.35 24.30
CA GLN A 167 5.07 -15.23 24.33
C GLN A 167 4.77 -16.67 24.75
N ARG A 168 4.04 -16.87 25.85
CA ARG A 168 3.72 -18.22 26.37
C ARG A 168 2.85 -19.05 25.42
N GLN A 169 1.94 -18.41 24.72
CA GLN A 169 1.06 -19.04 23.75
C GLN A 169 1.87 -19.43 22.51
N LEU A 170 2.67 -18.50 22.00
CA LEU A 170 3.52 -18.70 20.82
C LEU A 170 4.53 -19.83 21.03
N ILE A 171 5.20 -19.92 22.19
CA ILE A 171 6.12 -21.04 22.50
C ILE A 171 5.38 -22.38 22.40
N ARG A 172 4.17 -22.49 22.96
CA ARG A 172 3.38 -23.73 22.88
C ARG A 172 3.01 -24.06 21.45
N GLN A 173 2.64 -23.06 20.70
CA GLN A 173 2.25 -23.16 19.29
C GLN A 173 3.44 -23.62 18.43
N LEU A 174 4.59 -22.94 18.52
CA LEU A 174 5.82 -23.31 17.81
C LEU A 174 6.27 -24.74 18.10
N ARG A 175 6.19 -25.17 19.36
CA ARG A 175 6.55 -26.53 19.76
C ARG A 175 5.60 -27.62 19.25
N SER A 176 4.37 -27.25 18.88
CA SER A 176 3.39 -28.17 18.27
C SER A 176 3.53 -28.26 16.75
N LEU A 177 4.22 -27.31 16.13
CA LEU A 177 4.55 -27.36 14.70
C LEU A 177 5.72 -28.35 14.54
N GLY A 178 5.41 -29.57 14.11
CA GLY A 178 6.43 -30.57 13.76
C GLY A 178 6.83 -30.37 12.31
N GLY A 179 8.11 -30.21 12.02
CA GLY A 179 8.63 -30.14 10.65
C GLY A 179 9.76 -31.15 10.46
N GLU A 180 9.87 -31.73 9.28
CA GLU A 180 11.06 -32.47 8.89
C GLU A 180 12.14 -31.47 8.51
N LEU A 181 13.31 -31.62 9.12
CA LEU A 181 14.46 -30.72 8.95
C LEU A 181 15.73 -31.54 8.73
N ASP A 182 16.37 -31.36 7.60
CA ASP A 182 17.74 -31.87 7.42
C ASP A 182 18.73 -31.01 8.20
N ASN A 183 19.39 -31.64 9.19
CA ASN A 183 20.27 -30.92 10.11
C ASN A 183 21.49 -30.26 9.41
N ASN A 184 21.99 -30.86 8.32
CA ASN A 184 23.11 -30.31 7.57
C ASN A 184 22.65 -29.05 6.78
N SER A 185 21.52 -29.15 6.10
CA SER A 185 20.91 -28.00 5.41
C SER A 185 20.61 -26.86 6.36
N ALA A 186 20.09 -27.16 7.55
CA ALA A 186 19.83 -26.16 8.57
C ALA A 186 21.13 -25.49 9.09
N ALA A 187 22.22 -26.27 9.23
CA ALA A 187 23.52 -25.73 9.61
C ALA A 187 24.07 -24.76 8.52
N GLU A 188 23.98 -25.17 7.26
CA GLU A 188 24.44 -24.34 6.14
C GLU A 188 23.58 -23.08 5.98
N LEU A 189 22.24 -23.17 6.12
CA LEU A 189 21.36 -22.01 6.11
C LEU A 189 21.54 -21.11 7.33
N LEU A 190 21.93 -21.66 8.50
CA LEU A 190 22.30 -20.84 9.65
C LEU A 190 23.59 -20.06 9.36
N LYS A 191 24.56 -20.71 8.73
CA LYS A 191 25.80 -20.06 8.29
C LYS A 191 25.48 -18.94 7.29
N LEU A 192 24.68 -19.23 6.26
CA LEU A 192 24.24 -18.24 5.29
C LEU A 192 23.53 -17.04 5.95
N LEU A 193 22.64 -17.29 6.93
CA LEU A 193 21.96 -16.23 7.69
C LEU A 193 22.96 -15.28 8.36
N GLY A 194 24.11 -15.80 8.82
CA GLY A 194 25.17 -14.99 9.41
C GLY A 194 26.03 -14.23 8.39
N GLU A 195 26.02 -14.63 7.13
CA GLU A 195 26.87 -14.09 6.06
C GLU A 195 26.14 -13.14 5.10
N ILE A 196 24.80 -13.17 5.03
CA ILE A 196 24.00 -12.32 4.14
C ILE A 196 24.22 -10.85 4.48
N ASP A 197 24.55 -10.06 3.44
CA ASP A 197 24.57 -8.61 3.45
C ASP A 197 23.70 -8.08 2.31
N ASN A 198 22.54 -7.53 2.66
CA ASN A 198 21.56 -7.00 1.71
C ASN A 198 21.57 -5.46 1.63
N GLN A 199 22.59 -4.77 2.15
CA GLN A 199 22.63 -3.31 2.13
C GLN A 199 22.59 -2.75 0.69
N SER A 200 23.39 -3.32 -0.23
CA SER A 200 23.33 -2.95 -1.65
C SER A 200 22.04 -3.43 -2.32
N ALA A 201 21.54 -4.62 -1.98
CA ALA A 201 20.32 -5.16 -2.54
C ALA A 201 19.11 -4.26 -2.24
N ILE A 202 18.96 -3.79 -1.00
CA ILE A 202 17.84 -2.89 -0.63
C ILE A 202 17.94 -1.54 -1.33
N ALA A 203 19.15 -0.99 -1.49
CA ALA A 203 19.37 0.27 -2.18
C ALA A 203 18.97 0.21 -3.66
N ASP A 204 19.14 -0.96 -4.28
CA ASP A 204 18.91 -1.18 -5.71
C ASP A 204 17.51 -1.73 -6.02
N LEU A 205 16.66 -1.98 -5.03
CA LEU A 205 15.31 -2.50 -5.25
C LEU A 205 14.50 -1.61 -6.19
N LYS A 206 13.86 -2.22 -7.17
CA LYS A 206 12.99 -1.55 -8.15
C LYS A 206 11.50 -1.82 -7.90
N CYS A 207 11.17 -2.92 -7.22
CA CYS A 207 9.79 -3.25 -6.90
C CYS A 207 9.33 -2.51 -5.63
N PRO A 208 8.04 -2.19 -5.52
CA PRO A 208 7.44 -1.73 -4.27
C PRO A 208 7.75 -2.69 -3.14
N THR A 209 8.10 -2.16 -1.97
CA THR A 209 8.55 -2.97 -0.83
C THR A 209 7.91 -2.51 0.46
N LEU A 210 7.37 -3.47 1.24
CA LEU A 210 6.87 -3.29 2.60
C LEU A 210 7.73 -4.12 3.58
N ALA A 211 8.32 -3.46 4.56
CA ALA A 211 9.05 -4.12 5.65
C ALA A 211 8.26 -4.00 6.96
N ILE A 212 7.85 -5.15 7.52
CA ILE A 212 7.07 -5.24 8.76
C ILE A 212 7.99 -5.71 9.88
N PHE A 213 8.01 -4.97 10.99
CA PHE A 213 8.81 -5.28 12.17
C PHE A 213 7.92 -5.40 13.41
N GLY A 214 8.27 -6.32 14.32
CA GLY A 214 7.73 -6.31 15.67
C GLY A 214 8.50 -5.32 16.55
N GLU A 215 7.81 -4.48 17.31
CA GLU A 215 8.43 -3.50 18.20
C GLU A 215 9.36 -4.14 19.24
N GLN A 216 9.00 -5.33 19.73
CA GLN A 216 9.69 -6.07 20.79
C GLN A 216 10.56 -7.20 20.24
N ASP A 217 10.90 -7.19 18.95
CA ASP A 217 11.71 -8.24 18.33
C ASP A 217 13.15 -8.23 18.87
N SER A 218 13.54 -9.33 19.55
CA SER A 218 14.87 -9.47 20.14
C SER A 218 15.91 -10.03 19.15
N LEU A 219 15.49 -10.56 18.00
CA LEU A 219 16.37 -11.08 16.94
C LEU A 219 16.67 -10.04 15.87
N VAL A 220 15.66 -9.25 15.51
CA VAL A 220 15.76 -8.15 14.56
C VAL A 220 15.29 -6.87 15.26
N PRO A 221 16.22 -6.14 15.89
CA PRO A 221 15.87 -4.97 16.69
C PRO A 221 15.29 -3.87 15.81
N VAL A 222 14.23 -3.21 16.29
CA VAL A 222 13.52 -2.14 15.58
C VAL A 222 14.45 -0.94 15.23
N SER A 223 15.60 -0.81 15.89
CA SER A 223 16.61 0.19 15.54
C SER A 223 17.19 0.03 14.13
N CYS A 224 17.02 -1.13 13.47
CA CYS A 224 17.42 -1.31 12.07
C CYS A 224 16.58 -0.48 11.08
N VAL A 225 15.39 -0.05 11.46
CA VAL A 225 14.45 0.72 10.62
C VAL A 225 15.09 2.02 10.10
N GLU A 226 15.87 2.70 10.92
CA GLU A 226 16.55 3.93 10.50
C GLU A 226 17.53 3.65 9.35
N GLN A 227 18.30 2.57 9.41
CA GLN A 227 19.23 2.19 8.34
C GLN A 227 18.51 1.75 7.07
N PHE A 228 17.37 1.04 7.17
CA PHE A 228 16.51 0.76 6.02
C PHE A 228 16.10 2.06 5.31
N SER A 229 15.58 3.03 6.06
CA SER A 229 15.10 4.30 5.51
C SER A 229 16.21 5.14 4.88
N GLN A 230 17.43 5.08 5.43
CA GLN A 230 18.58 5.79 4.90
C GLN A 230 19.08 5.19 3.57
N LEU A 231 19.02 3.86 3.44
CA LEU A 231 19.48 3.18 2.22
C LEU A 231 18.45 3.24 1.09
N ASN A 232 17.15 3.16 1.42
CA ASN A 232 16.08 3.27 0.42
C ASN A 232 14.82 3.85 1.06
N ASN A 233 14.57 5.13 0.83
CA ASN A 233 13.42 5.85 1.37
C ASN A 233 12.08 5.47 0.71
N SER A 234 12.10 4.68 -0.37
CA SER A 234 10.88 4.17 -1.01
C SER A 234 10.32 2.92 -0.33
N VAL A 235 11.09 2.28 0.57
CA VAL A 235 10.61 1.15 1.35
C VAL A 235 9.57 1.62 2.37
N GLU A 236 8.36 1.08 2.27
CA GLU A 236 7.33 1.31 3.28
C GLU A 236 7.66 0.50 4.53
N ILE A 237 7.67 1.14 5.69
CA ILE A 237 8.00 0.51 6.96
C ILE A 237 6.78 0.51 7.87
N ALA A 238 6.47 -0.65 8.45
CA ALA A 238 5.43 -0.82 9.44
C ALA A 238 6.00 -1.47 10.71
N ILE A 239 5.71 -0.88 11.86
CA ILE A 239 6.09 -1.43 13.16
C ILE A 239 4.81 -1.86 13.87
N ILE A 240 4.77 -3.11 14.34
CA ILE A 240 3.62 -3.67 15.07
C ILE A 240 3.94 -3.65 16.56
N GLU A 241 3.20 -2.84 17.31
CA GLU A 241 3.31 -2.71 18.75
C GLU A 241 3.01 -4.05 19.45
N ASP A 242 3.67 -4.29 20.58
CA ASP A 242 3.53 -5.49 21.43
C ASP A 242 3.85 -6.83 20.74
N ALA A 243 4.47 -6.82 19.57
CA ALA A 243 4.85 -8.00 18.81
C ALA A 243 6.36 -8.24 18.86
N GLY A 244 6.75 -9.52 18.97
CA GLY A 244 8.12 -10.00 18.81
C GLY A 244 8.46 -10.34 17.35
N HIS A 245 9.29 -11.38 17.16
CA HIS A 245 9.77 -11.83 15.84
C HIS A 245 8.69 -12.43 14.94
N LEU A 246 7.51 -12.77 15.49
CA LEU A 246 6.43 -13.46 14.78
C LEU A 246 5.12 -12.64 14.81
N PRO A 247 5.10 -11.39 14.33
CA PRO A 247 3.91 -10.53 14.39
C PRO A 247 2.72 -11.12 13.62
N HIS A 248 2.94 -11.91 12.59
CA HIS A 248 1.89 -12.62 11.84
C HIS A 248 1.16 -13.69 12.67
N LEU A 249 1.73 -14.13 13.79
CA LEU A 249 1.10 -15.05 14.74
C LEU A 249 0.46 -14.32 15.93
N SER A 250 1.20 -13.38 16.55
CA SER A 250 0.69 -12.66 17.73
C SER A 250 -0.30 -11.54 17.40
N GLN A 251 -0.09 -10.85 16.29
CA GLN A 251 -0.90 -9.72 15.83
C GLN A 251 -1.42 -9.98 14.39
N GLY A 252 -1.96 -11.19 14.17
CA GLY A 252 -2.30 -11.70 12.84
C GLY A 252 -3.26 -10.82 12.04
N GLU A 253 -4.27 -10.19 12.69
CA GLU A 253 -5.19 -9.28 12.01
C GLU A 253 -4.46 -8.01 11.51
N LYS A 254 -3.69 -7.36 12.37
CA LYS A 254 -2.91 -6.16 12.01
C LYS A 254 -1.93 -6.46 10.88
N THR A 255 -1.24 -7.62 10.97
CA THR A 255 -0.29 -8.04 9.93
C THR A 255 -1.00 -8.30 8.59
N LEU A 256 -2.14 -9.00 8.61
CA LEU A 256 -2.93 -9.26 7.40
C LEU A 256 -3.44 -7.96 6.76
N ASP A 257 -3.91 -7.00 7.57
CA ASP A 257 -4.39 -5.71 7.07
C ASP A 257 -3.27 -4.91 6.40
N LEU A 258 -2.06 -4.92 6.95
CA LEU A 258 -0.88 -4.30 6.33
C LEU A 258 -0.54 -4.96 4.98
N ILE A 259 -0.48 -6.29 4.94
CA ILE A 259 -0.21 -7.07 3.72
C ILE A 259 -1.26 -6.76 2.66
N ASN A 260 -2.55 -6.87 3.00
CA ASN A 260 -3.64 -6.61 2.07
C ASN A 260 -3.63 -5.16 1.59
N SER A 261 -3.39 -4.21 2.49
CA SER A 261 -3.29 -2.80 2.15
C SER A 261 -2.16 -2.53 1.17
N PHE A 262 -0.99 -3.12 1.38
CA PHE A 262 0.14 -3.00 0.47
C PHE A 262 -0.17 -3.63 -0.89
N LEU A 263 -0.60 -4.89 -0.94
CA LEU A 263 -0.90 -5.60 -2.18
C LEU A 263 -2.01 -4.92 -3.00
N GLN A 264 -3.04 -4.41 -2.34
CA GLN A 264 -4.09 -3.65 -3.00
C GLN A 264 -3.56 -2.35 -3.62
N ARG A 265 -2.60 -1.66 -3.00
CA ARG A 265 -1.96 -0.46 -3.59
C ARG A 265 -1.24 -0.79 -4.89
N GLN A 266 -0.56 -1.92 -4.95
CA GLN A 266 0.20 -2.33 -6.13
C GLN A 266 -0.69 -2.74 -7.32
N ASN A 267 -1.91 -3.14 -7.04
CA ASN A 267 -2.87 -3.60 -8.07
C ASN A 267 -4.00 -2.58 -8.31
N TYR A 268 -3.88 -1.39 -7.72
CA TYR A 268 -4.83 -0.33 -7.91
C TYR A 268 -4.56 0.35 -9.25
N GLN A 269 -5.31 -0.05 -10.27
CA GLN A 269 -5.31 0.63 -11.55
C GLN A 269 -6.64 1.35 -11.73
N LEU A 270 -6.56 2.63 -12.01
CA LEU A 270 -7.68 3.44 -12.42
C LEU A 270 -7.81 3.39 -13.94
N ASP A 271 -8.99 3.08 -14.42
CA ASP A 271 -9.30 3.29 -15.83
C ASP A 271 -9.62 4.77 -16.05
N LYS A 272 -8.60 5.57 -16.39
CA LYS A 272 -8.72 7.02 -16.60
C LYS A 272 -9.79 7.37 -17.65
N ALA A 273 -9.97 6.53 -18.68
CA ALA A 273 -11.01 6.74 -19.67
C ALA A 273 -12.40 6.58 -19.04
N ARG A 274 -12.59 5.58 -18.19
CA ARG A 274 -13.85 5.41 -17.42
C ARG A 274 -14.06 6.50 -16.39
N VAL A 275 -13.00 7.00 -15.74
CA VAL A 275 -13.08 8.15 -14.84
C VAL A 275 -13.62 9.36 -15.63
N ALA A 276 -12.99 9.70 -16.76
CA ALA A 276 -13.42 10.81 -17.62
C ALA A 276 -14.87 10.68 -18.09
N GLU A 277 -15.28 9.45 -18.51
CA GLU A 277 -16.65 9.17 -18.95
C GLU A 277 -17.65 9.27 -17.79
N SER A 278 -17.29 8.79 -16.60
CA SER A 278 -18.16 8.81 -15.42
C SER A 278 -18.49 10.24 -14.98
N PHE A 279 -17.46 11.08 -14.87
CA PHE A 279 -17.64 12.50 -14.58
C PHE A 279 -18.39 13.21 -15.71
N GLY A 280 -18.08 12.91 -16.96
CA GLY A 280 -18.78 13.48 -18.10
C GLY A 280 -20.29 13.22 -18.08
N ARG A 281 -20.71 12.00 -17.69
CA ARG A 281 -22.15 11.67 -17.50
C ARG A 281 -22.79 12.40 -16.34
N ALA A 282 -22.01 12.78 -15.33
CA ALA A 282 -22.50 13.51 -14.16
C ALA A 282 -22.57 15.03 -14.38
N ALA A 283 -21.93 15.60 -15.41
CA ALA A 283 -21.68 17.04 -15.58
C ALA A 283 -22.89 17.95 -15.29
N GLN A 284 -24.07 17.61 -15.82
CA GLN A 284 -25.29 18.42 -15.61
C GLN A 284 -25.85 18.39 -14.18
N ARG A 285 -25.52 17.33 -13.39
CA ARG A 285 -26.03 17.15 -12.02
C ARG A 285 -24.98 17.45 -10.97
N TYR A 286 -23.70 17.49 -11.39
CA TYR A 286 -22.54 17.61 -10.51
C TYR A 286 -22.65 18.77 -9.53
N ASN A 287 -22.88 20.00 -10.02
CA ASN A 287 -22.93 21.19 -9.16
C ASN A 287 -24.02 21.13 -8.08
N LYS A 288 -25.11 20.43 -8.34
CA LYS A 288 -26.19 20.25 -7.35
C LYS A 288 -25.82 19.22 -6.28
N ALA A 289 -25.06 18.21 -6.64
CA ALA A 289 -24.67 17.13 -5.74
C ALA A 289 -23.36 17.41 -4.99
N ALA A 290 -22.46 18.21 -5.56
CA ALA A 290 -21.09 18.45 -5.07
C ALA A 290 -21.01 19.47 -3.91
N VAL A 291 -21.93 19.39 -2.94
CA VAL A 291 -22.01 20.36 -1.82
C VAL A 291 -20.75 20.35 -0.97
N LEU A 292 -20.24 19.16 -0.63
CA LEU A 292 -19.01 19.02 0.13
C LEU A 292 -17.82 19.58 -0.64
N GLN A 293 -17.70 19.23 -1.93
CA GLN A 293 -16.61 19.67 -2.80
C GLN A 293 -16.58 21.20 -2.93
N HIS A 294 -17.73 21.84 -3.13
CA HIS A 294 -17.82 23.29 -3.19
C HIS A 294 -17.37 23.95 -1.89
N ARG A 295 -17.88 23.49 -0.74
CA ARG A 295 -17.50 24.01 0.58
C ARG A 295 -16.01 23.91 0.84
N VAL A 296 -15.40 22.76 0.49
CA VAL A 296 -13.96 22.54 0.67
C VAL A 296 -13.16 23.44 -0.27
N GLY A 297 -13.54 23.53 -1.54
CA GLY A 297 -12.87 24.41 -2.51
C GLY A 297 -12.96 25.89 -2.13
N GLU A 298 -14.11 26.35 -1.62
CA GLU A 298 -14.29 27.72 -1.11
C GLU A 298 -13.38 27.99 0.10
N LYS A 299 -13.28 27.02 1.05
CA LYS A 299 -12.35 27.10 2.18
C LYS A 299 -10.89 27.16 1.70
N LEU A 300 -10.55 26.37 0.68
CA LEU A 300 -9.23 26.34 0.09
C LEU A 300 -8.87 27.68 -0.57
N LEU A 301 -9.83 28.28 -1.32
CA LEU A 301 -9.68 29.60 -1.95
C LEU A 301 -9.46 30.73 -0.92
N THR A 302 -10.21 30.75 0.19
CA THR A 302 -10.04 31.77 1.24
C THR A 302 -8.66 31.74 1.87
N GLY A 303 -8.01 30.61 1.83
CA GLY A 303 -6.65 30.44 2.34
C GLY A 303 -5.54 30.74 1.35
N LEU A 304 -5.86 31.09 0.10
CA LEU A 304 -4.87 31.50 -0.87
C LEU A 304 -4.35 32.92 -0.56
N SER A 305 -3.09 33.16 -0.95
CA SER A 305 -2.46 34.46 -0.81
C SER A 305 -3.25 35.56 -1.56
N SER A 306 -3.36 36.74 -0.95
CA SER A 306 -3.92 37.93 -1.58
C SER A 306 -2.97 38.61 -2.59
N ASP A 307 -1.86 37.97 -2.96
CA ASP A 307 -0.94 38.48 -3.96
C ASP A 307 -1.62 38.50 -5.33
N LYS A 308 -2.10 39.68 -5.71
CA LYS A 308 -2.86 39.91 -6.96
C LYS A 308 -1.97 39.95 -8.22
N ALA A 309 -0.65 39.82 -8.08
CA ALA A 309 0.31 39.96 -9.17
C ALA A 309 0.61 38.64 -9.92
N LEU A 310 -0.18 37.58 -9.68
CA LEU A 310 -0.04 36.34 -10.43
C LEU A 310 -0.46 36.57 -11.90
N ASP A 311 0.32 35.99 -12.83
CA ASP A 311 0.08 36.06 -14.26
C ASP A 311 -0.58 34.81 -14.85
N THR A 312 -0.44 33.66 -14.20
CA THR A 312 -1.00 32.39 -14.65
C THR A 312 -1.52 31.57 -13.46
N VAL A 313 -2.73 31.04 -13.58
CA VAL A 313 -3.38 30.18 -12.59
C VAL A 313 -4.04 28.99 -13.29
N ILE A 314 -3.83 27.80 -12.77
CA ILE A 314 -4.50 26.58 -13.23
C ILE A 314 -5.50 26.13 -12.17
N ASP A 315 -6.75 25.82 -12.60
CA ASP A 315 -7.70 24.98 -11.86
C ASP A 315 -7.60 23.56 -12.42
N LEU A 316 -6.86 22.68 -11.72
CA LEU A 316 -6.54 21.34 -12.18
C LEU A 316 -7.58 20.32 -11.68
N GLY A 317 -8.26 19.65 -12.61
CA GLY A 317 -9.47 18.87 -12.37
C GLY A 317 -10.66 19.79 -12.15
N CYS A 318 -10.80 20.82 -12.99
CA CYS A 318 -11.80 21.90 -12.82
C CYS A 318 -13.26 21.43 -12.94
N GLY A 319 -13.49 20.22 -13.49
CA GLY A 319 -14.83 19.66 -13.69
C GLY A 319 -15.73 20.61 -14.48
N THR A 320 -16.81 21.08 -13.84
CA THR A 320 -17.78 22.02 -14.41
C THR A 320 -17.28 23.48 -14.48
N GLY A 321 -16.04 23.73 -14.05
CA GLY A 321 -15.45 25.07 -14.02
C GLY A 321 -15.92 25.95 -12.85
N TYR A 322 -16.50 25.37 -11.81
CA TYR A 322 -17.13 26.08 -10.69
C TYR A 322 -16.21 27.10 -10.01
N HIS A 323 -14.93 26.74 -9.79
CA HIS A 323 -13.96 27.61 -9.11
C HIS A 323 -13.22 28.59 -10.05
N CYS A 324 -13.27 28.40 -11.36
CA CYS A 324 -12.57 29.28 -12.31
C CYS A 324 -12.97 30.77 -12.23
N PRO A 325 -14.28 31.14 -12.12
CA PRO A 325 -14.68 32.52 -11.92
C PRO A 325 -14.18 33.14 -10.62
N GLN A 326 -14.20 32.37 -9.50
CA GLN A 326 -13.71 32.85 -8.21
C GLN A 326 -12.18 33.06 -8.24
N LEU A 327 -11.43 32.17 -8.90
CA LEU A 327 -10.00 32.35 -9.13
C LEU A 327 -9.72 33.59 -10.00
N GLN A 328 -10.52 33.80 -11.04
CA GLN A 328 -10.37 35.01 -11.91
C GLN A 328 -10.69 36.31 -11.16
N GLU A 329 -11.68 36.27 -10.27
CA GLU A 329 -12.01 37.42 -9.41
C GLU A 329 -10.89 37.70 -8.39
N GLN A 330 -10.33 36.64 -7.77
CA GLN A 330 -9.24 36.77 -6.80
C GLN A 330 -7.93 37.22 -7.45
N TYR A 331 -7.67 36.81 -8.70
CA TYR A 331 -6.46 37.12 -9.47
C TYR A 331 -6.83 37.78 -10.81
N PRO A 332 -7.27 39.05 -10.82
CA PRO A 332 -7.83 39.71 -12.03
C PRO A 332 -6.85 39.81 -13.19
N SER A 333 -5.53 39.90 -12.90
CA SER A 333 -4.47 40.00 -13.91
C SER A 333 -4.01 38.63 -14.45
N ALA A 334 -4.43 37.53 -13.81
CA ALA A 334 -3.99 36.20 -14.18
C ALA A 334 -4.78 35.63 -15.37
N LYS A 335 -4.11 34.90 -16.21
CA LYS A 335 -4.78 33.96 -17.11
C LYS A 335 -5.17 32.70 -16.33
N VAL A 336 -6.45 32.58 -16.00
CA VAL A 336 -6.99 31.37 -15.37
C VAL A 336 -7.32 30.33 -16.44
N THR A 337 -6.82 29.11 -16.29
CA THR A 337 -7.08 27.97 -17.19
C THR A 337 -7.65 26.81 -16.40
N GLY A 338 -8.86 26.37 -16.74
CA GLY A 338 -9.46 25.14 -16.24
C GLY A 338 -8.93 23.93 -17.01
N VAL A 339 -8.38 22.97 -16.32
CA VAL A 339 -7.82 21.74 -16.90
C VAL A 339 -8.59 20.53 -16.34
N ASP A 340 -9.07 19.65 -17.20
CA ASP A 340 -9.75 18.42 -16.82
C ASP A 340 -9.47 17.29 -17.81
N ILE A 341 -9.51 16.06 -17.34
CA ILE A 341 -9.33 14.88 -18.19
C ILE A 341 -10.60 14.55 -19.00
N SER A 342 -11.77 15.05 -18.58
CA SER A 342 -13.07 14.79 -19.19
C SER A 342 -13.47 15.87 -20.20
N PRO A 343 -13.45 15.55 -21.52
CA PRO A 343 -13.93 16.50 -22.54
C PRO A 343 -15.38 16.95 -22.32
N ALA A 344 -16.22 16.05 -21.78
CA ALA A 344 -17.64 16.36 -21.54
C ALA A 344 -17.84 17.34 -20.38
N MET A 345 -17.00 17.26 -19.31
CA MET A 345 -16.97 18.25 -18.23
C MET A 345 -16.58 19.62 -18.77
N LEU A 346 -15.52 19.70 -19.58
CA LEU A 346 -15.06 20.95 -20.18
C LEU A 346 -16.06 21.55 -21.16
N ALA A 347 -16.74 20.71 -21.96
CA ALA A 347 -17.81 21.16 -22.81
C ALA A 347 -18.96 21.80 -22.01
N TYR A 348 -19.31 21.21 -20.87
CA TYR A 348 -20.29 21.76 -19.95
C TYR A 348 -19.79 23.09 -19.34
N ALA A 349 -18.54 23.12 -18.83
CA ALA A 349 -17.91 24.30 -18.27
C ALA A 349 -17.92 25.48 -19.28
N ALA A 350 -17.61 25.22 -20.54
CA ALA A 350 -17.65 26.20 -21.61
C ALA A 350 -19.06 26.76 -21.87
N THR A 351 -20.11 25.97 -21.65
CA THR A 351 -21.50 26.51 -21.73
C THR A 351 -21.86 27.38 -20.54
N GLN A 352 -21.33 27.09 -19.35
CA GLN A 352 -21.59 27.87 -18.14
C GLN A 352 -20.76 29.15 -18.10
N TYR A 353 -19.52 29.08 -18.56
CA TYR A 353 -18.52 30.16 -18.51
C TYR A 353 -17.86 30.33 -19.88
N PRO A 354 -18.55 30.95 -20.85
CA PRO A 354 -18.07 31.07 -22.26
C PRO A 354 -16.75 31.83 -22.41
N GLN A 355 -16.38 32.67 -21.45
CA GLN A 355 -15.13 33.42 -21.46
C GLN A 355 -13.94 32.66 -20.81
N GLY A 356 -14.19 31.48 -20.28
CA GLY A 356 -13.14 30.65 -19.62
C GLY A 356 -12.17 30.07 -20.63
N ASN A 357 -10.96 29.80 -20.16
CA ASN A 357 -9.98 29.02 -20.92
C ASN A 357 -10.02 27.55 -20.45
N TRP A 358 -10.25 26.64 -21.38
CA TRP A 358 -10.43 25.20 -21.07
C TRP A 358 -9.42 24.37 -21.82
N LEU A 359 -8.79 23.41 -21.11
CA LEU A 359 -7.77 22.52 -21.65
C LEU A 359 -8.04 21.09 -21.21
N CYS A 360 -8.19 20.17 -22.17
CA CYS A 360 -8.30 18.75 -21.89
C CYS A 360 -6.90 18.14 -21.74
N ALA A 361 -6.55 17.69 -20.52
CA ALA A 361 -5.25 17.08 -20.25
C ALA A 361 -5.30 16.15 -19.03
N ASP A 362 -4.35 15.20 -19.00
CA ASP A 362 -4.08 14.34 -17.85
C ASP A 362 -3.12 15.07 -16.88
N ALA A 363 -3.48 15.11 -15.59
CA ALA A 363 -2.65 15.74 -14.55
C ALA A 363 -1.25 15.10 -14.41
N GLU A 364 -1.11 13.83 -14.78
CA GLU A 364 0.17 13.12 -14.78
C GLU A 364 1.00 13.35 -16.05
N ASN A 365 0.46 14.13 -17.02
CA ASN A 365 1.16 14.52 -18.25
C ASN A 365 0.67 15.89 -18.75
N LEU A 366 1.02 16.95 -18.03
CA LEU A 366 0.54 18.30 -18.29
C LEU A 366 1.24 18.95 -19.48
N PRO A 367 0.51 19.50 -20.49
CA PRO A 367 1.07 20.08 -21.70
C PRO A 367 1.45 21.56 -21.49
N PHE A 368 2.06 21.89 -20.36
CA PHE A 368 2.60 23.21 -20.06
C PHE A 368 4.13 23.17 -20.11
N GLU A 369 4.73 24.29 -20.48
CA GLU A 369 6.18 24.48 -20.43
C GLU A 369 6.68 24.46 -18.97
N ASP A 370 7.95 24.12 -18.80
CA ASP A 370 8.62 24.19 -17.50
C ASP A 370 8.61 25.63 -16.98
N ASN A 371 8.41 25.80 -15.68
CA ASN A 371 8.45 27.09 -15.01
C ASN A 371 7.49 28.14 -15.63
N SER A 372 6.31 27.74 -16.07
CA SER A 372 5.34 28.59 -16.74
C SER A 372 4.15 29.04 -15.90
N GLN A 373 3.86 28.32 -14.80
CA GLN A 373 2.67 28.56 -13.99
C GLN A 373 3.01 29.18 -12.63
N SER A 374 2.19 30.15 -12.19
CA SER A 374 2.38 30.84 -10.90
C SER A 374 1.64 30.15 -9.76
N LEU A 375 0.45 29.58 -10.05
CA LEU A 375 -0.38 28.86 -9.09
C LEU A 375 -1.07 27.67 -9.75
N VAL A 376 -1.04 26.54 -9.08
CA VAL A 376 -1.92 25.40 -9.37
C VAL A 376 -2.87 25.22 -8.19
N PHE A 377 -4.16 25.38 -8.47
CA PHE A 377 -5.26 25.05 -7.57
C PHE A 377 -5.88 23.73 -8.00
N SER A 378 -6.28 22.87 -7.06
CA SER A 378 -7.00 21.63 -7.36
C SER A 378 -7.89 21.24 -6.19
N ASN A 379 -9.12 20.82 -6.48
CA ASN A 379 -10.07 20.45 -5.44
C ASN A 379 -10.80 19.14 -5.80
N PHE A 380 -10.61 18.09 -5.01
CA PHE A 380 -11.20 16.76 -5.19
C PHE A 380 -10.96 16.16 -6.59
N ALA A 381 -9.75 16.34 -7.14
CA ALA A 381 -9.37 15.81 -8.45
C ALA A 381 -8.15 14.88 -8.42
N LEU A 382 -7.11 15.25 -7.66
CA LEU A 382 -5.81 14.55 -7.71
C LEU A 382 -5.85 13.10 -7.19
N GLN A 383 -6.87 12.72 -6.44
CA GLN A 383 -7.10 11.32 -6.03
C GLN A 383 -7.41 10.37 -7.20
N TRP A 384 -7.66 10.90 -8.39
CA TRP A 384 -7.90 10.14 -9.61
C TRP A 384 -6.64 9.91 -10.45
N CYS A 385 -5.48 10.31 -9.92
CA CYS A 385 -4.18 10.01 -10.49
C CYS A 385 -3.67 8.65 -9.97
N GLU A 386 -3.00 7.90 -10.83
CA GLU A 386 -2.47 6.58 -10.48
C GLU A 386 -1.14 6.68 -9.76
N ASN A 387 -0.27 7.59 -10.21
CA ASN A 387 1.08 7.74 -9.71
C ASN A 387 1.30 9.11 -9.06
N ILE A 388 1.22 9.15 -7.73
CA ILE A 388 1.38 10.38 -6.96
C ILE A 388 2.76 11.05 -7.18
N ASN A 389 3.83 10.26 -7.37
CA ASN A 389 5.17 10.78 -7.60
C ASN A 389 5.29 11.43 -8.99
N GLN A 390 4.69 10.81 -10.01
CA GLN A 390 4.63 11.41 -11.35
C GLN A 390 3.81 12.69 -11.35
N LEU A 391 2.65 12.68 -10.67
CA LEU A 391 1.80 13.86 -10.51
C LEU A 391 2.57 15.00 -9.85
N THR A 392 3.19 14.78 -8.70
CA THR A 392 3.93 15.84 -7.97
C THR A 392 5.14 16.34 -8.76
N ALA A 393 5.83 15.48 -9.51
CA ALA A 393 6.89 15.88 -10.42
C ALA A 393 6.37 16.78 -11.56
N GLN A 394 5.19 16.49 -12.13
CA GLN A 394 4.56 17.35 -13.15
C GLN A 394 4.16 18.72 -12.57
N LEU A 395 3.58 18.74 -11.37
CA LEU A 395 3.22 19.98 -10.67
C LEU A 395 4.48 20.84 -10.42
N TYR A 396 5.55 20.21 -9.91
CA TYR A 396 6.82 20.91 -9.69
C TYR A 396 7.44 21.43 -10.98
N ARG A 397 7.44 20.63 -12.05
CA ARG A 397 8.00 21.01 -13.35
C ARG A 397 7.37 22.27 -13.90
N ILE A 398 6.03 22.33 -13.94
CA ILE A 398 5.33 23.46 -14.57
C ILE A 398 5.31 24.73 -13.73
N LEU A 399 5.44 24.63 -12.39
CA LEU A 399 5.46 25.80 -11.51
C LEU A 399 6.74 26.63 -11.71
N LYS A 400 6.61 27.94 -11.67
CA LYS A 400 7.72 28.90 -11.61
C LYS A 400 8.48 28.76 -10.29
N PRO A 401 9.77 29.14 -10.20
CA PRO A 401 10.42 29.33 -8.91
C PRO A 401 9.59 30.26 -8.01
N GLY A 402 9.28 29.83 -6.78
CA GLY A 402 8.35 30.51 -5.89
C GLY A 402 6.86 30.35 -6.23
N GLY A 403 6.53 29.61 -7.29
CA GLY A 403 5.15 29.23 -7.62
C GLY A 403 4.56 28.26 -6.59
N LYS A 404 3.24 28.26 -6.48
CA LYS A 404 2.54 27.57 -5.40
C LYS A 404 1.61 26.49 -5.94
N VAL A 405 1.49 25.40 -5.20
CA VAL A 405 0.41 24.44 -5.36
C VAL A 405 -0.50 24.50 -4.13
N CYS A 406 -1.81 24.45 -4.36
CA CYS A 406 -2.82 24.40 -3.32
C CYS A 406 -3.91 23.40 -3.71
N PHE A 407 -4.11 22.35 -2.93
CA PHE A 407 -5.10 21.34 -3.26
C PHE A 407 -5.82 20.76 -2.05
N ALA A 408 -6.98 20.15 -2.29
CA ALA A 408 -7.68 19.29 -1.33
C ALA A 408 -8.06 17.96 -1.98
N VAL A 409 -7.85 16.88 -1.24
CA VAL A 409 -8.14 15.50 -1.65
C VAL A 409 -8.75 14.71 -0.50
N PRO A 410 -9.53 13.64 -0.76
CA PRO A 410 -9.94 12.71 0.27
C PRO A 410 -8.75 11.90 0.79
N GLY A 411 -8.75 11.62 2.10
CA GLY A 411 -7.79 10.75 2.78
C GLY A 411 -8.32 9.33 3.03
N PRO A 412 -7.49 8.44 3.61
CA PRO A 412 -7.79 7.01 3.80
C PRO A 412 -9.06 6.72 4.61
N GLU A 413 -9.40 7.57 5.59
CA GLU A 413 -10.59 7.39 6.42
C GLU A 413 -11.91 7.74 5.70
N THR A 414 -11.83 8.26 4.47
CA THR A 414 -13.02 8.59 3.68
C THR A 414 -13.86 7.34 3.43
N LEU A 415 -15.17 7.43 3.76
CA LEU A 415 -16.18 6.38 3.59
C LEU A 415 -15.81 5.06 4.30
N ASN A 416 -15.13 5.15 5.47
CA ASN A 416 -14.73 3.98 6.24
C ASN A 416 -15.92 3.12 6.65
N GLU A 417 -17.08 3.71 6.98
CA GLU A 417 -18.32 3.00 7.29
C GLU A 417 -18.82 2.18 6.09
N LEU A 418 -18.79 2.79 4.89
CA LEU A 418 -19.21 2.14 3.65
C LEU A 418 -18.25 1.00 3.28
N ARG A 419 -16.94 1.23 3.45
CA ARG A 419 -15.90 0.22 3.21
C ARG A 419 -16.08 -0.96 4.15
N SER A 420 -16.22 -0.72 5.44
CA SER A 420 -16.40 -1.76 6.46
C SER A 420 -17.71 -2.53 6.29
N ALA A 421 -18.78 -1.85 5.88
CA ALA A 421 -20.05 -2.52 5.58
C ALA A 421 -19.94 -3.43 4.35
N TRP A 422 -19.22 -3.00 3.29
CA TRP A 422 -18.97 -3.84 2.13
C TRP A 422 -18.10 -5.06 2.44
N GLN A 423 -17.09 -4.92 3.30
CA GLN A 423 -16.24 -6.04 3.73
C GLN A 423 -17.03 -7.18 4.38
N GLN A 424 -18.17 -6.87 5.01
CA GLN A 424 -19.08 -7.88 5.58
C GLN A 424 -19.96 -8.57 4.51
N VAL A 425 -20.04 -8.01 3.31
CA VAL A 425 -20.91 -8.51 2.23
C VAL A 425 -20.13 -9.35 1.23
N ASP A 426 -18.99 -8.82 0.79
CA ASP A 426 -18.07 -9.50 -0.12
C ASP A 426 -16.64 -8.95 0.01
N GLY A 427 -15.66 -9.69 -0.51
CA GLY A 427 -14.26 -9.29 -0.48
C GLY A 427 -13.83 -8.31 -1.59
N CYS A 428 -14.78 -7.64 -2.28
CA CYS A 428 -14.46 -6.76 -3.38
C CYS A 428 -14.18 -5.33 -2.92
N VAL A 429 -13.34 -4.62 -3.68
CA VAL A 429 -13.11 -3.19 -3.47
C VAL A 429 -14.30 -2.40 -4.01
N HIS A 430 -15.08 -1.77 -3.14
CA HIS A 430 -16.26 -0.96 -3.49
C HIS A 430 -16.04 0.53 -3.29
N VAL A 431 -15.07 0.92 -2.47
CA VAL A 431 -14.67 2.31 -2.21
C VAL A 431 -13.26 2.51 -2.75
N ASN A 432 -13.04 3.62 -3.44
CA ASN A 432 -11.72 3.98 -3.94
C ASN A 432 -10.72 4.11 -2.78
N ARG A 433 -9.45 3.87 -3.08
CA ARG A 433 -8.36 4.17 -2.15
C ARG A 433 -7.95 5.61 -2.29
N PHE A 434 -7.44 6.13 -1.18
CA PHE A 434 -6.92 7.48 -1.12
C PHE A 434 -5.54 7.45 -0.46
N ASN A 435 -4.64 8.27 -0.96
CA ASN A 435 -3.30 8.42 -0.39
C ASN A 435 -3.38 9.07 0.99
N SER A 436 -2.52 8.63 1.91
CA SER A 436 -2.42 9.20 3.24
C SER A 436 -1.71 10.57 3.22
N LEU A 437 -1.82 11.30 4.31
CA LEU A 437 -1.07 12.54 4.52
C LEU A 437 0.44 12.32 4.36
N LEU A 438 0.96 11.19 4.85
CA LEU A 438 2.36 10.82 4.73
C LEU A 438 2.78 10.52 3.28
N ASP A 439 1.91 9.87 2.49
CA ASP A 439 2.17 9.62 1.07
C ASP A 439 2.30 10.94 0.31
N TRP A 440 1.41 11.90 0.58
CA TRP A 440 1.48 13.23 -0.01
C TRP A 440 2.73 13.99 0.41
N GLN A 441 3.09 13.95 1.69
CA GLN A 441 4.29 14.59 2.21
C GLN A 441 5.54 14.06 1.48
N ARG A 442 5.71 12.74 1.44
CA ARG A 442 6.86 12.11 0.77
C ARG A 442 6.92 12.42 -0.72
N ALA A 443 5.79 12.40 -1.42
CA ALA A 443 5.75 12.68 -2.84
C ALA A 443 6.10 14.14 -3.15
N LEU A 444 5.64 15.09 -2.34
CA LEU A 444 5.97 16.51 -2.50
C LEU A 444 7.45 16.80 -2.18
N GLU A 445 7.97 16.25 -1.08
CA GLU A 445 9.39 16.34 -0.72
C GLU A 445 10.28 15.72 -1.81
N GLY A 446 9.93 14.54 -2.30
CA GLY A 446 10.64 13.84 -3.37
C GLY A 446 10.63 14.60 -4.70
N ALA A 447 9.61 15.39 -4.99
CA ALA A 447 9.55 16.27 -6.16
C ALA A 447 10.35 17.58 -5.99
N GLY A 448 10.76 17.94 -4.76
CA GLY A 448 11.55 19.14 -4.46
C GLY A 448 10.76 20.32 -3.93
N PHE A 449 9.48 20.14 -3.57
CA PHE A 449 8.69 21.21 -2.94
C PHE A 449 9.21 21.57 -1.55
N ASN A 450 9.06 22.86 -1.21
CA ASN A 450 9.41 23.46 0.07
C ASN A 450 8.17 24.03 0.75
N GLN A 451 8.29 24.40 2.04
CA GLN A 451 7.20 25.01 2.81
C GLN A 451 5.89 24.21 2.68
N ILE A 452 6.00 22.89 2.84
CA ILE A 452 4.88 21.98 2.71
C ILE A 452 4.02 22.08 3.97
N GLU A 453 2.78 22.53 3.80
CA GLU A 453 1.75 22.59 4.84
C GLU A 453 0.67 21.58 4.49
N LEU A 454 0.53 20.53 5.29
CA LEU A 454 -0.48 19.48 5.13
C LEU A 454 -1.36 19.43 6.38
N HIS A 455 -2.67 19.42 6.17
CA HIS A 455 -3.66 19.28 7.23
C HIS A 455 -4.67 18.21 6.86
N SER A 456 -5.06 17.39 7.83
CA SER A 456 -6.16 16.43 7.70
C SER A 456 -7.29 16.82 8.66
N GLU A 457 -8.53 16.82 8.17
CA GLU A 457 -9.72 17.04 8.99
C GLU A 457 -10.85 16.10 8.56
N ASN A 458 -11.66 15.65 9.51
CA ASN A 458 -12.82 14.82 9.23
C ASN A 458 -14.09 15.68 9.10
N SER A 459 -14.84 15.45 8.02
CA SER A 459 -16.17 16.02 7.78
C SER A 459 -17.20 14.88 7.70
N ILE A 460 -18.12 14.82 8.66
CA ILE A 460 -19.13 13.77 8.69
C ILE A 460 -20.40 14.31 8.00
N GLN A 461 -20.81 13.62 6.92
CA GLN A 461 -22.07 13.88 6.24
C GLN A 461 -23.14 12.95 6.80
N GLN A 462 -24.36 13.46 7.01
CA GLN A 462 -25.47 12.68 7.54
C GLN A 462 -26.46 12.34 6.42
N HIS A 463 -26.84 11.08 6.32
CA HIS A 463 -27.78 10.57 5.32
C HIS A 463 -28.97 9.88 5.99
N GLN A 464 -30.14 9.92 5.36
CA GLN A 464 -31.32 9.21 5.86
C GLN A 464 -31.27 7.72 5.53
N SER A 465 -30.53 7.34 4.49
CA SER A 465 -30.39 5.95 4.04
C SER A 465 -29.09 5.72 3.28
N VAL A 466 -28.62 4.47 3.27
CA VAL A 466 -27.49 4.04 2.43
C VAL A 466 -27.75 4.31 0.94
N ARG A 467 -29.03 4.19 0.52
CA ARG A 467 -29.41 4.49 -0.87
C ARG A 467 -29.14 5.96 -1.23
N GLU A 468 -29.43 6.88 -0.34
CA GLU A 468 -29.16 8.31 -0.52
C GLU A 468 -27.65 8.56 -0.71
N LEU A 469 -26.80 8.01 0.18
CA LEU A 469 -25.35 8.07 0.06
C LEU A 469 -24.87 7.52 -1.29
N LEU A 470 -25.34 6.32 -1.69
CA LEU A 470 -24.93 5.73 -2.97
C LEU A 470 -25.39 6.54 -4.18
N MET A 471 -26.55 7.23 -4.08
CA MET A 471 -27.02 8.13 -5.14
C MET A 471 -26.18 9.40 -5.22
N GLU A 472 -25.83 10.02 -4.09
CA GLU A 472 -24.94 11.17 -4.05
C GLU A 472 -23.58 10.85 -4.69
N LEU A 473 -22.93 9.75 -4.27
CA LEU A 473 -21.65 9.31 -4.87
C LEU A 473 -21.76 9.09 -6.38
N LYS A 474 -22.91 8.58 -6.85
CA LYS A 474 -23.16 8.42 -8.28
C LYS A 474 -23.37 9.75 -9.00
N ASP A 475 -24.07 10.70 -8.38
CA ASP A 475 -24.39 11.99 -8.98
C ASP A 475 -23.16 12.92 -9.07
N VAL A 476 -22.19 12.76 -8.19
CA VAL A 476 -20.86 13.40 -8.32
C VAL A 476 -19.88 12.60 -9.19
N GLY A 477 -20.29 11.48 -9.79
CA GLY A 477 -19.43 10.64 -10.64
C GLY A 477 -18.32 9.88 -9.87
N ALA A 478 -18.32 9.95 -8.54
CA ALA A 478 -17.27 9.40 -7.67
C ALA A 478 -17.50 7.93 -7.27
N HIS A 479 -18.15 7.16 -8.12
CA HIS A 479 -18.30 5.73 -7.86
C HIS A 479 -17.03 4.94 -8.21
N ASN A 480 -16.94 3.70 -7.73
CA ASN A 480 -15.78 2.84 -7.96
C ASN A 480 -15.47 2.65 -9.47
N ASN A 481 -14.37 3.21 -9.93
CA ASN A 481 -13.86 3.12 -11.30
C ASN A 481 -12.62 2.23 -11.42
N ASN A 482 -12.33 1.39 -10.43
CA ASN A 482 -11.16 0.51 -10.44
C ASN A 482 -11.25 -0.55 -11.54
N VAL A 483 -10.11 -0.87 -12.12
CA VAL A 483 -9.93 -2.06 -12.94
C VAL A 483 -10.09 -3.28 -12.02
N GLY A 484 -10.89 -4.27 -12.43
CA GLY A 484 -11.16 -5.45 -11.58
C GLY A 484 -12.44 -5.39 -10.72
N LYS A 485 -13.24 -4.30 -10.81
CA LYS A 485 -14.58 -4.34 -10.23
C LYS A 485 -15.42 -5.44 -10.87
N LYS A 486 -16.32 -6.06 -10.11
CA LYS A 486 -17.34 -6.96 -10.69
C LYS A 486 -18.06 -6.26 -11.83
N THR A 487 -18.02 -6.84 -13.02
CA THR A 487 -18.76 -6.36 -14.20
C THR A 487 -20.24 -6.73 -14.14
N THR A 488 -20.62 -7.62 -13.20
CA THR A 488 -22.01 -8.00 -12.96
C THR A 488 -22.68 -6.99 -12.03
N LEU A 489 -23.93 -6.63 -12.36
CA LEU A 489 -24.79 -5.80 -11.52
C LEU A 489 -24.81 -6.36 -10.08
N THR A 490 -24.62 -5.49 -9.09
CA THR A 490 -24.75 -5.84 -7.68
C THR A 490 -26.15 -6.40 -7.45
N GLY A 491 -26.24 -7.69 -7.14
CA GLY A 491 -27.54 -8.36 -6.97
C GLY A 491 -28.35 -7.77 -5.81
N LYS A 492 -29.69 -7.89 -5.86
CA LYS A 492 -30.58 -7.40 -4.81
C LYS A 492 -30.20 -7.93 -3.41
N GLN A 493 -29.67 -9.15 -3.33
CA GLN A 493 -29.22 -9.75 -2.06
C GLN A 493 -28.01 -9.03 -1.47
N HIS A 494 -27.00 -8.69 -2.29
CA HIS A 494 -25.82 -7.93 -1.84
C HIS A 494 -26.18 -6.52 -1.37
N LEU A 495 -27.09 -5.83 -2.07
CA LEU A 495 -27.59 -4.53 -1.61
C LEU A 495 -28.34 -4.63 -0.29
N LYS A 496 -29.16 -5.67 -0.10
CA LYS A 496 -29.85 -5.90 1.18
C LYS A 496 -28.86 -6.18 2.31
N ALA A 497 -27.83 -6.98 2.06
CA ALA A 497 -26.78 -7.26 3.02
C ALA A 497 -25.97 -5.99 3.37
N LEU A 498 -25.61 -5.18 2.37
CA LEU A 498 -24.97 -3.88 2.59
C LEU A 498 -25.80 -2.97 3.48
N TYR A 499 -27.12 -2.86 3.21
CA TYR A 499 -28.00 -2.01 4.01
C TYR A 499 -28.06 -2.47 5.47
N ALA A 500 -28.14 -3.78 5.69
CA ALA A 500 -28.13 -4.37 7.03
C ALA A 500 -26.78 -4.14 7.76
N ALA A 501 -25.66 -4.29 7.05
CA ALA A 501 -24.32 -4.05 7.63
C ALA A 501 -24.10 -2.57 7.96
N TYR A 502 -24.53 -1.66 7.08
CA TYR A 502 -24.40 -0.21 7.31
C TYR A 502 -25.32 0.31 8.41
N ASP A 503 -26.46 -0.37 8.63
CA ASP A 503 -27.43 0.01 9.68
C ASP A 503 -26.82 -0.06 11.09
N GLY A 504 -25.74 -0.82 11.26
CA GLY A 504 -24.95 -0.86 12.49
C GLY A 504 -24.28 0.47 12.87
N TYR A 505 -24.16 1.42 11.93
CA TYR A 505 -23.65 2.78 12.16
C TYR A 505 -24.74 3.81 12.43
N ARG A 506 -26.03 3.40 12.48
CA ARG A 506 -27.17 4.31 12.68
C ARG A 506 -27.07 5.03 14.02
N GLN A 507 -27.17 6.35 13.97
CA GLN A 507 -27.11 7.22 15.14
C GLN A 507 -28.45 7.29 15.86
N ALA A 508 -28.45 7.85 17.07
CA ALA A 508 -29.64 7.95 17.91
C ALA A 508 -30.78 8.80 17.27
N ASP A 509 -30.42 9.75 16.40
CA ASP A 509 -31.37 10.58 15.64
C ASP A 509 -31.90 9.88 14.37
N GLY A 510 -31.48 8.65 14.12
CA GLY A 510 -31.86 7.85 12.96
C GLY A 510 -31.03 8.11 11.70
N SER A 511 -30.08 9.03 11.72
CA SER A 511 -29.19 9.30 10.59
C SER A 511 -28.08 8.25 10.44
N LEU A 512 -27.50 8.19 9.25
CA LEU A 512 -26.36 7.34 8.91
C LEU A 512 -25.17 8.24 8.58
N PRO A 513 -24.05 8.15 9.31
CA PRO A 513 -22.86 8.95 9.05
C PRO A 513 -22.12 8.44 7.80
N ALA A 514 -21.51 9.33 7.05
CA ALA A 514 -20.49 9.04 6.05
C ALA A 514 -19.30 9.96 6.32
N THR A 515 -18.20 9.39 6.76
CA THR A 515 -16.99 10.14 7.10
C THR A 515 -16.22 10.50 5.84
N TRP A 516 -15.80 11.74 5.73
CA TRP A 516 -14.87 12.25 4.73
C TRP A 516 -13.64 12.81 5.44
N GLU A 517 -12.53 12.13 5.32
CA GLU A 517 -11.24 12.72 5.65
C GLU A 517 -10.82 13.63 4.51
N ILE A 518 -10.48 14.86 4.81
CA ILE A 518 -10.06 15.86 3.83
C ILE A 518 -8.63 16.26 4.12
N ILE A 519 -7.73 15.91 3.23
CA ILE A 519 -6.33 16.33 3.26
C ILE A 519 -6.20 17.58 2.40
N SER A 520 -5.83 18.71 3.01
CA SER A 520 -5.51 19.95 2.33
C SER A 520 -4.01 20.20 2.33
N CYS A 521 -3.50 20.71 1.23
CA CYS A 521 -2.08 20.97 1.03
C CYS A 521 -1.82 22.37 0.49
N ARG A 522 -0.73 22.97 0.95
CA ARG A 522 -0.05 24.11 0.32
C ARG A 522 1.44 23.81 0.28
N ALA A 523 2.07 24.07 -0.86
CA ALA A 523 3.50 23.91 -1.00
C ALA A 523 4.07 24.90 -2.01
N VAL A 524 5.36 25.20 -1.91
CA VAL A 524 6.07 26.17 -2.74
C VAL A 524 7.19 25.47 -3.48
N LYS A 525 7.36 25.78 -4.79
CA LYS A 525 8.51 25.34 -5.57
C LYS A 525 9.77 26.11 -5.21
#